data_069dc8eb7910acdc9bf8e7a8fbb4b86c
#
_entry.id   069dc8eb7910acdc9bf8e7a8fbb4b86c
#
_cell.length_a   1.000
_cell.length_b   1.000
_cell.length_c   1.000
_cell.angle_alpha   90.00
_cell.angle_beta   90.00
_cell.angle_gamma   90.00
#
_symmetry.space_group_name_H-M   'P 1'
#
loop_
_entity.id
_entity.type
_entity.pdbx_description
1 polymer ?
#
loop_
_entity_poly.entity_id
_entity_poly.type
_entity_poly.pdbx_seq_one_letter_code
_entity_poly.pdbx_strand_id
1 'polypeptide(L)'
;MANFPPVEEQFAYIKKGAAEIVKESELRSKLERSLASGNPLRVKAGFDPTAPDLHLGHTVLLRKLKHFQDLGHTVIFLIGDFTGMIGDPTGRSATRPPLSREQIAENAETYKAQVFKILDAKKTVVDFNSRWFSKFTAEDFIRLTAKYTISQMLEREDFHKRFQEEKPIALHELLYPLAQGYDSVALEADVELGGTDQKFNLLVGREMQRSYGKESQVVLTTPILEGLDGVNKMSKSLGNAIGIHEAPLEMYGKIMSISDEMMWRYYELLTDVRSEQIAAMKKDAADGKAHPMMLKKELGRTIVADFHSAEMAAQAADDWAKQFQNDGVPEEVEEVRIVLADVEAHNESTRTPKPSEAPATEEKRIKLDRLVAQAGLADSVSDAVRKLKQRAVKVNGELKTEPVIFLNPRNALTVRVGKRIKRVRFILNGTSDGEGTS
;
A
#
# COMPACT_ATOMS: atom_id res chain seq x y z
N MET A 1 -23.41 -11.29 26.30
CA MET A 1 -22.70 -12.38 25.65
C MET A 1 -22.47 -11.97 24.20
N ALA A 2 -21.29 -12.21 23.65
CA ALA A 2 -21.05 -11.96 22.24
C ALA A 2 -21.96 -12.86 21.40
N ASN A 3 -22.64 -12.29 20.41
CA ASN A 3 -23.54 -13.04 19.53
C ASN A 3 -22.72 -13.46 18.29
N PHE A 4 -22.05 -14.61 18.37
CA PHE A 4 -21.27 -15.15 17.27
C PHE A 4 -22.17 -15.79 16.21
N PRO A 5 -21.89 -15.62 14.90
CA PRO A 5 -22.52 -16.39 13.84
C PRO A 5 -22.24 -17.90 13.97
N PRO A 6 -22.98 -18.77 13.26
CA PRO A 6 -22.68 -20.20 13.20
C PRO A 6 -21.23 -20.49 12.76
N VAL A 7 -20.64 -21.56 13.28
CA VAL A 7 -19.21 -21.90 13.03
C VAL A 7 -18.87 -21.98 11.55
N GLU A 8 -19.73 -22.60 10.73
CA GLU A 8 -19.49 -22.72 9.29
C GLU A 8 -19.50 -21.37 8.57
N GLU A 9 -20.35 -20.44 8.98
CA GLU A 9 -20.37 -19.08 8.44
C GLU A 9 -19.09 -18.33 8.83
N GLN A 10 -18.69 -18.41 10.12
CA GLN A 10 -17.43 -17.84 10.57
C GLN A 10 -16.24 -18.41 9.79
N PHE A 11 -16.18 -19.75 9.68
CA PHE A 11 -15.09 -20.43 9.00
C PHE A 11 -15.00 -20.03 7.52
N ALA A 12 -16.12 -19.99 6.80
CA ALA A 12 -16.17 -19.59 5.40
C ALA A 12 -15.67 -18.15 5.21
N TYR A 13 -16.09 -17.22 6.10
CA TYR A 13 -15.65 -15.82 6.04
C TYR A 13 -14.16 -15.67 6.37
N ILE A 14 -13.65 -16.40 7.37
CA ILE A 14 -12.22 -16.42 7.72
C ILE A 14 -11.38 -17.01 6.58
N LYS A 15 -11.88 -18.05 5.92
CA LYS A 15 -11.16 -18.75 4.84
C LYS A 15 -11.03 -17.92 3.56
N LYS A 16 -11.94 -16.97 3.30
CA LYS A 16 -11.86 -16.09 2.13
C LYS A 16 -10.50 -15.39 2.05
N GLY A 17 -9.77 -15.54 0.93
CA GLY A 17 -8.47 -14.90 0.72
C GLY A 17 -7.35 -15.35 1.67
N ALA A 18 -7.52 -16.42 2.43
CA ALA A 18 -6.43 -17.08 3.14
C ALA A 18 -5.61 -17.94 2.17
N ALA A 19 -4.28 -17.89 2.29
CA ALA A 19 -3.41 -18.78 1.53
C ALA A 19 -3.40 -20.18 2.16
N GLU A 20 -3.33 -20.24 3.49
CA GLU A 20 -3.32 -21.49 4.26
C GLU A 20 -3.84 -21.26 5.67
N ILE A 21 -4.57 -22.22 6.18
CA ILE A 21 -4.93 -22.35 7.59
C ILE A 21 -4.30 -23.65 8.08
N VAL A 22 -3.27 -23.55 8.90
CA VAL A 22 -2.59 -24.73 9.47
C VAL A 22 -3.54 -25.40 10.44
N LYS A 23 -3.94 -26.65 10.09
CA LYS A 23 -4.91 -27.46 10.82
C LYS A 23 -6.29 -26.79 10.97
N GLU A 24 -7.03 -26.72 9.86
CA GLU A 24 -8.41 -26.19 9.82
C GLU A 24 -9.32 -26.76 10.92
N SER A 25 -9.11 -28.04 11.29
CA SER A 25 -9.87 -28.69 12.38
C SER A 25 -9.65 -28.02 13.74
N GLU A 26 -8.43 -27.56 14.03
CA GLU A 26 -8.15 -26.83 15.28
C GLU A 26 -8.87 -25.47 15.30
N LEU A 27 -8.93 -24.77 14.15
CA LEU A 27 -9.71 -23.53 14.07
C LEU A 27 -11.18 -23.76 14.32
N ARG A 28 -11.77 -24.80 13.70
CA ARG A 28 -13.18 -25.15 13.92
C ARG A 28 -13.44 -25.45 15.40
N SER A 29 -12.62 -26.26 16.04
CA SER A 29 -12.76 -26.59 17.46
C SER A 29 -12.64 -25.36 18.37
N LYS A 30 -11.75 -24.40 18.04
CA LYS A 30 -11.64 -23.12 18.77
C LYS A 30 -12.90 -22.26 18.57
N LEU A 31 -13.44 -22.17 17.34
CA LEU A 31 -14.69 -21.46 17.04
C LEU A 31 -15.90 -22.08 17.77
N GLU A 32 -15.99 -23.41 17.80
CA GLU A 32 -17.04 -24.13 18.55
C GLU A 32 -17.00 -23.82 20.04
N ARG A 33 -15.79 -23.85 20.64
CA ARG A 33 -15.61 -23.50 22.06
C ARG A 33 -15.93 -22.03 22.34
N SER A 34 -15.52 -21.13 21.43
CA SER A 34 -15.82 -19.71 21.53
C SER A 34 -17.33 -19.47 21.49
N LEU A 35 -18.03 -20.09 20.55
CA LEU A 35 -19.49 -20.01 20.42
C LEU A 35 -20.18 -20.54 21.67
N ALA A 36 -19.75 -21.70 22.18
CA ALA A 36 -20.37 -22.37 23.35
C ALA A 36 -20.14 -21.58 24.66
N SER A 37 -18.95 -20.99 24.83
CA SER A 37 -18.59 -20.25 26.04
C SER A 37 -18.98 -18.78 26.03
N GLY A 38 -19.22 -18.21 24.83
CA GLY A 38 -19.40 -16.78 24.63
C GLY A 38 -18.08 -15.96 24.74
N ASN A 39 -16.92 -16.63 24.86
CA ASN A 39 -15.62 -15.98 24.96
C ASN A 39 -14.99 -15.79 23.57
N PRO A 40 -14.61 -14.56 23.18
CA PRO A 40 -13.98 -14.31 21.89
C PRO A 40 -12.58 -14.93 21.81
N LEU A 41 -12.20 -15.43 20.63
CA LEU A 41 -10.82 -15.81 20.35
C LEU A 41 -9.90 -14.60 20.38
N ARG A 42 -8.66 -14.79 20.81
CA ARG A 42 -7.59 -13.80 20.81
C ARG A 42 -6.78 -13.96 19.52
N VAL A 43 -6.96 -13.02 18.59
CA VAL A 43 -6.39 -13.06 17.24
C VAL A 43 -5.34 -11.98 17.10
N LYS A 44 -4.07 -12.36 16.90
CA LYS A 44 -2.99 -11.39 16.79
C LYS A 44 -2.38 -11.34 15.38
N ALA A 45 -1.84 -10.19 15.04
CA ALA A 45 -0.84 -10.02 14.01
C ALA A 45 0.22 -9.02 14.49
N GLY A 46 1.49 -9.36 14.27
CA GLY A 46 2.63 -8.52 14.62
C GLY A 46 3.08 -7.67 13.44
N PHE A 47 3.44 -6.42 13.73
CA PHE A 47 3.95 -5.46 12.76
C PHE A 47 5.15 -4.73 13.34
N ASP A 48 6.31 -4.90 12.72
CA ASP A 48 7.48 -4.10 13.04
C ASP A 48 7.37 -2.75 12.35
N PRO A 49 7.47 -1.62 13.07
CA PRO A 49 7.30 -0.29 12.51
C PRO A 49 8.55 0.16 11.76
N THR A 50 8.85 -0.50 10.64
CA THR A 50 10.10 -0.35 9.88
C THR A 50 10.06 0.74 8.80
N ALA A 51 8.89 1.28 8.51
CA ALA A 51 8.67 2.38 7.57
C ALA A 51 7.41 3.14 7.96
N PRO A 52 7.33 4.46 7.74
CA PRO A 52 6.20 5.26 8.24
C PRO A 52 4.87 4.98 7.56
N ASP A 53 4.86 4.48 6.32
CA ASP A 53 3.62 4.39 5.54
C ASP A 53 3.31 2.97 5.07
N LEU A 54 2.04 2.63 5.14
CA LEU A 54 1.46 1.39 4.62
C LEU A 54 1.04 1.55 3.14
N HIS A 55 1.00 0.43 2.43
CA HIS A 55 0.44 0.30 1.09
C HIS A 55 -0.58 -0.85 1.05
N LEU A 56 -1.34 -1.00 -0.03
CA LEU A 56 -2.42 -2.00 -0.14
C LEU A 56 -1.95 -3.44 0.17
N GLY A 57 -0.68 -3.78 -0.07
CA GLY A 57 -0.13 -5.09 0.31
C GLY A 57 -0.21 -5.38 1.81
N HIS A 58 0.01 -4.39 2.66
CA HIS A 58 -0.13 -4.55 4.11
C HIS A 58 -1.59 -4.68 4.54
N THR A 59 -2.51 -4.08 3.78
CA THR A 59 -3.93 -4.08 4.12
C THR A 59 -4.59 -5.43 3.93
N VAL A 60 -3.98 -6.36 3.17
CA VAL A 60 -4.46 -7.74 3.05
C VAL A 60 -4.53 -8.40 4.43
N LEU A 61 -3.46 -8.26 5.23
CA LEU A 61 -3.41 -8.82 6.59
C LEU A 61 -4.36 -8.07 7.53
N LEU A 62 -4.46 -6.73 7.42
CA LEU A 62 -5.38 -5.94 8.22
C LEU A 62 -6.85 -6.29 7.94
N ARG A 63 -7.22 -6.54 6.67
CA ARG A 63 -8.55 -7.03 6.34
C ARG A 63 -8.83 -8.41 6.90
N LYS A 64 -7.84 -9.27 6.96
CA LYS A 64 -7.99 -10.57 7.61
C LYS A 64 -8.25 -10.42 9.11
N LEU A 65 -7.55 -9.50 9.79
CA LEU A 65 -7.88 -9.13 11.18
C LEU A 65 -9.31 -8.60 11.29
N LYS A 66 -9.72 -7.74 10.34
CA LYS A 66 -11.09 -7.19 10.30
C LYS A 66 -12.15 -8.31 10.20
N HIS A 67 -11.91 -9.36 9.42
CA HIS A 67 -12.85 -10.49 9.35
C HIS A 67 -13.10 -11.10 10.73
N PHE A 68 -12.08 -11.28 11.56
CA PHE A 68 -12.24 -11.75 12.92
C PHE A 68 -12.93 -10.71 13.82
N GLN A 69 -12.65 -9.44 13.63
CA GLN A 69 -13.28 -8.35 14.39
C GLN A 69 -14.78 -8.24 14.09
N ASP A 70 -15.17 -8.36 12.81
CA ASP A 70 -16.57 -8.36 12.36
C ASP A 70 -17.36 -9.55 12.94
N LEU A 71 -16.70 -10.67 13.12
CA LEU A 71 -17.27 -11.87 13.76
C LEU A 71 -17.34 -11.76 15.29
N GLY A 72 -16.83 -10.71 15.90
CA GLY A 72 -16.89 -10.48 17.35
C GLY A 72 -15.70 -11.02 18.15
N HIS A 73 -14.62 -11.45 17.48
CA HIS A 73 -13.38 -11.87 18.14
C HIS A 73 -12.51 -10.70 18.57
N THR A 74 -11.64 -10.92 19.55
CA THR A 74 -10.69 -9.91 20.04
C THR A 74 -9.49 -9.84 19.10
N VAL A 75 -9.35 -8.73 18.41
CA VAL A 75 -8.20 -8.46 17.53
C VAL A 75 -7.10 -7.73 18.30
N ILE A 76 -5.89 -8.25 18.20
CA ILE A 76 -4.69 -7.70 18.82
C ILE A 76 -3.74 -7.25 17.71
N PHE A 77 -3.59 -5.94 17.55
CA PHE A 77 -2.59 -5.33 16.71
C PHE A 77 -1.32 -5.14 17.53
N LEU A 78 -0.35 -6.04 17.33
CA LEU A 78 0.89 -6.05 18.08
C LEU A 78 1.95 -5.21 17.35
N ILE A 79 2.46 -4.20 18.01
CA ILE A 79 3.60 -3.41 17.53
C ILE A 79 4.88 -4.06 18.04
N GLY A 80 5.72 -4.47 17.10
CA GLY A 80 7.02 -5.07 17.37
C GLY A 80 8.09 -4.01 17.62
N ASP A 81 7.94 -3.24 18.70
CA ASP A 81 8.90 -2.19 19.05
C ASP A 81 10.22 -2.78 19.62
N PHE A 82 10.18 -3.96 20.21
CA PHE A 82 11.38 -4.71 20.59
C PHE A 82 11.94 -5.50 19.41
N THR A 83 11.11 -6.25 18.68
CA THR A 83 11.54 -7.04 17.52
C THR A 83 12.06 -6.17 16.38
N GLY A 84 11.53 -4.96 16.23
CA GLY A 84 12.03 -3.96 15.28
C GLY A 84 13.49 -3.55 15.51
N MET A 85 13.99 -3.63 16.76
CA MET A 85 15.42 -3.43 17.06
C MET A 85 16.29 -4.61 16.58
N ILE A 86 15.76 -5.83 16.55
CA ILE A 86 16.44 -7.00 15.99
C ILE A 86 16.43 -6.89 14.45
N GLY A 87 15.26 -6.55 13.89
CA GLY A 87 14.98 -6.53 12.46
C GLY A 87 14.65 -7.91 11.91
N ASP A 88 13.51 -8.02 11.22
CA ASP A 88 13.08 -9.27 10.60
C ASP A 88 14.05 -9.70 9.48
N PRO A 89 14.70 -10.86 9.61
CA PRO A 89 15.60 -11.39 8.59
C PRO A 89 14.86 -12.01 7.38
N THR A 90 13.54 -12.16 7.42
CA THR A 90 12.72 -12.83 6.39
C THR A 90 13.00 -12.31 4.98
N GLY A 91 13.42 -13.23 4.08
CA GLY A 91 13.65 -12.93 2.67
C GLY A 91 14.84 -11.99 2.41
N ARG A 92 15.76 -11.85 3.35
CA ARG A 92 16.93 -10.98 3.24
C ARG A 92 18.20 -11.76 2.93
N SER A 93 19.05 -11.18 2.10
CA SER A 93 20.39 -11.70 1.79
C SER A 93 21.49 -11.12 2.69
N ALA A 94 21.18 -10.11 3.51
CA ALA A 94 22.11 -9.43 4.41
C ALA A 94 21.39 -8.92 5.67
N THR A 95 22.15 -8.75 6.76
CA THR A 95 21.69 -8.21 8.03
C THR A 95 21.14 -6.78 7.87
N ARG A 96 20.01 -6.50 8.47
CA ARG A 96 19.37 -5.18 8.46
C ARG A 96 20.02 -4.29 9.54
N PRO A 97 20.29 -3.01 9.24
CA PRO A 97 20.64 -2.05 10.29
C PRO A 97 19.48 -1.94 11.32
N PRO A 98 19.77 -2.00 12.62
CA PRO A 98 18.76 -1.81 13.65
C PRO A 98 18.22 -0.38 13.64
N LEU A 99 16.91 -0.22 13.89
CA LEU A 99 16.29 1.09 14.09
C LEU A 99 16.52 1.58 15.52
N SER A 100 16.58 2.91 15.70
CA SER A 100 16.58 3.50 17.05
C SER A 100 15.20 3.41 17.70
N ARG A 101 15.15 3.51 19.04
CA ARG A 101 13.88 3.50 19.78
C ARG A 101 12.98 4.68 19.41
N GLU A 102 13.57 5.82 19.11
CA GLU A 102 12.87 7.05 18.70
C GLU A 102 12.21 6.84 17.32
N GLN A 103 12.95 6.29 16.36
CA GLN A 103 12.42 5.97 15.04
C GLN A 103 11.27 4.94 15.09
N ILE A 104 11.40 3.92 15.95
CA ILE A 104 10.38 2.92 16.18
C ILE A 104 9.13 3.55 16.80
N ALA A 105 9.27 4.44 17.78
CA ALA A 105 8.14 5.10 18.42
C ALA A 105 7.38 6.03 17.45
N GLU A 106 8.09 6.81 16.64
CA GLU A 106 7.50 7.68 15.63
C GLU A 106 6.73 6.87 14.58
N ASN A 107 7.34 5.83 14.03
CA ASN A 107 6.69 4.94 13.07
C ASN A 107 5.47 4.23 13.67
N ALA A 108 5.51 3.85 14.96
CA ALA A 108 4.40 3.17 15.63
C ALA A 108 3.14 4.05 15.70
N GLU A 109 3.29 5.36 15.99
CA GLU A 109 2.14 6.29 15.98
C GLU A 109 1.55 6.42 14.58
N THR A 110 2.39 6.51 13.55
CA THR A 110 1.94 6.55 12.16
C THR A 110 1.18 5.28 11.78
N TYR A 111 1.66 4.10 12.21
CA TYR A 111 0.97 2.82 11.97
C TYR A 111 -0.41 2.77 12.60
N LYS A 112 -0.54 3.20 13.87
CA LYS A 112 -1.84 3.23 14.55
C LYS A 112 -2.87 4.05 13.77
N ALA A 113 -2.51 5.27 13.33
CA ALA A 113 -3.41 6.12 12.57
C ALA A 113 -3.86 5.48 11.25
N GLN A 114 -2.97 4.73 10.60
CA GLN A 114 -3.25 4.06 9.32
C GLN A 114 -4.09 2.79 9.48
N VAL A 115 -3.80 1.99 10.51
CA VAL A 115 -4.51 0.74 10.80
C VAL A 115 -5.98 0.99 11.11
N PHE A 116 -6.30 2.07 11.79
CA PHE A 116 -7.67 2.44 12.13
C PHE A 116 -8.50 3.00 10.95
N LYS A 117 -7.93 3.08 9.74
CA LYS A 117 -8.74 3.24 8.53
C LYS A 117 -9.48 1.94 8.15
N ILE A 118 -9.01 0.78 8.64
CA ILE A 118 -9.57 -0.54 8.34
C ILE A 118 -10.21 -1.17 9.58
N LEU A 119 -9.51 -1.14 10.71
CA LEU A 119 -9.95 -1.73 11.97
C LEU A 119 -10.72 -0.71 12.83
N ASP A 120 -11.74 -1.17 13.52
CA ASP A 120 -12.44 -0.37 14.54
C ASP A 120 -11.52 -0.19 15.75
N ALA A 121 -11.14 1.05 16.03
CA ALA A 121 -10.25 1.39 17.12
C ALA A 121 -10.78 0.99 18.51
N LYS A 122 -12.12 0.96 18.69
CA LYS A 122 -12.77 0.57 19.96
C LYS A 122 -12.76 -0.93 20.21
N LYS A 123 -12.58 -1.73 19.14
CA LYS A 123 -12.58 -3.20 19.17
C LYS A 123 -11.19 -3.80 18.96
N THR A 124 -10.18 -2.97 18.78
CA THR A 124 -8.79 -3.39 18.55
C THR A 124 -7.95 -3.15 19.79
N VAL A 125 -7.32 -4.20 20.28
CA VAL A 125 -6.28 -4.08 21.31
C VAL A 125 -4.97 -3.74 20.62
N VAL A 126 -4.40 -2.59 20.93
CA VAL A 126 -3.02 -2.25 20.51
C VAL A 126 -2.08 -2.60 21.65
N ASP A 127 -1.08 -3.42 21.38
CA ASP A 127 -0.10 -3.83 22.38
C ASP A 127 1.33 -3.73 21.80
N PHE A 128 2.32 -3.72 22.66
CA PHE A 128 3.74 -3.55 22.33
C PHE A 128 4.53 -4.70 22.93
N ASN A 129 5.41 -5.33 22.16
CA ASN A 129 6.17 -6.46 22.69
C ASN A 129 7.30 -6.03 23.66
N SER A 130 7.67 -4.77 23.71
CA SER A 130 8.50 -4.23 24.79
C SER A 130 7.84 -4.38 26.16
N ARG A 131 6.52 -4.49 26.25
CA ARG A 131 5.79 -4.66 27.52
C ARG A 131 6.25 -5.88 28.33
N TRP A 132 6.67 -6.93 27.66
CA TRP A 132 7.27 -8.10 28.31
C TRP A 132 8.78 -8.18 28.14
N PHE A 133 9.34 -7.86 26.97
CA PHE A 133 10.78 -8.00 26.73
C PHE A 133 11.62 -6.99 27.52
N SER A 134 11.11 -5.81 27.85
CA SER A 134 11.84 -4.88 28.70
C SER A 134 12.03 -5.37 30.15
N LYS A 135 11.28 -6.40 30.55
CA LYS A 135 11.40 -7.03 31.87
C LYS A 135 12.27 -8.31 31.85
N PHE A 136 12.64 -8.77 30.66
CA PHE A 136 13.49 -9.95 30.51
C PHE A 136 14.86 -9.70 31.09
N THR A 137 15.29 -10.64 31.94
CA THR A 137 16.67 -10.73 32.40
C THR A 137 17.49 -11.55 31.43
N ALA A 138 18.83 -11.58 31.62
CA ALA A 138 19.70 -12.48 30.86
C ALA A 138 19.31 -13.95 31.03
N GLU A 139 18.84 -14.35 32.24
CA GLU A 139 18.35 -15.69 32.52
C GLU A 139 17.10 -16.02 31.69
N ASP A 140 16.17 -15.07 31.54
CA ASP A 140 14.96 -15.27 30.74
C ASP A 140 15.31 -15.48 29.27
N PHE A 141 16.29 -14.75 28.72
CA PHE A 141 16.80 -14.97 27.38
C PHE A 141 17.45 -16.34 27.20
N ILE A 142 18.24 -16.80 28.19
CA ILE A 142 18.81 -18.16 28.18
C ILE A 142 17.69 -19.19 28.16
N ARG A 143 16.66 -19.03 29.00
CA ARG A 143 15.51 -19.94 29.03
C ARG A 143 14.71 -19.93 27.73
N LEU A 144 14.55 -18.77 27.09
CA LEU A 144 13.88 -18.63 25.80
C LEU A 144 14.66 -19.37 24.70
N THR A 145 15.97 -19.11 24.59
CA THR A 145 16.82 -19.72 23.56
C THR A 145 17.00 -21.22 23.74
N ALA A 146 16.93 -21.72 24.98
CA ALA A 146 16.97 -23.16 25.26
C ALA A 146 15.74 -23.95 24.76
N LYS A 147 14.68 -23.27 24.32
CA LYS A 147 13.45 -23.90 23.80
C LYS A 147 13.54 -24.30 22.32
N TYR A 148 14.57 -23.86 21.61
CA TYR A 148 14.71 -24.07 20.19
C TYR A 148 16.17 -24.34 19.82
N THR A 149 16.42 -25.24 18.87
CA THR A 149 17.79 -25.60 18.46
C THR A 149 18.23 -24.83 17.22
N ILE A 150 19.54 -24.70 17.03
CA ILE A 150 20.12 -24.13 15.81
C ILE A 150 19.68 -24.94 14.58
N SER A 151 19.63 -26.28 14.68
CA SER A 151 19.20 -27.14 13.58
C SER A 151 17.77 -26.82 13.14
N GLN A 152 16.85 -26.63 14.09
CA GLN A 152 15.48 -26.20 13.79
C GLN A 152 15.45 -24.79 13.19
N MET A 153 16.30 -23.86 13.67
CA MET A 153 16.36 -22.51 13.13
C MET A 153 16.84 -22.50 11.68
N LEU A 154 17.77 -23.40 11.31
CA LEU A 154 18.28 -23.55 9.96
C LEU A 154 17.30 -24.26 8.99
N GLU A 155 16.14 -24.75 9.45
CA GLU A 155 15.05 -25.20 8.57
C GLU A 155 14.39 -24.01 7.84
N ARG A 156 14.60 -22.80 8.32
CA ARG A 156 14.12 -21.59 7.66
C ARG A 156 14.94 -21.36 6.38
N GLU A 157 14.26 -21.25 5.24
CA GLU A 157 14.86 -21.26 3.90
C GLU A 157 15.98 -20.22 3.72
N ASP A 158 15.78 -18.99 4.18
CA ASP A 158 16.78 -17.92 4.06
C ASP A 158 18.02 -18.14 4.92
N PHE A 159 17.86 -18.65 6.16
CA PHE A 159 18.98 -19.05 7.00
C PHE A 159 19.72 -20.26 6.41
N HIS A 160 18.99 -21.26 5.95
CA HIS A 160 19.55 -22.44 5.30
C HIS A 160 20.42 -22.05 4.10
N LYS A 161 19.86 -21.22 3.21
CA LYS A 161 20.55 -20.74 2.02
C LYS A 161 21.82 -19.94 2.37
N ARG A 162 21.71 -18.98 3.30
CA ARG A 162 22.85 -18.18 3.74
C ARG A 162 23.92 -19.04 4.40
N PHE A 163 23.54 -20.04 5.17
CA PHE A 163 24.47 -20.99 5.79
C PHE A 163 25.22 -21.81 4.73
N GLN A 164 24.51 -22.35 3.73
CA GLN A 164 25.12 -23.11 2.64
C GLN A 164 26.02 -22.25 1.74
N GLU A 165 25.69 -20.99 1.54
CA GLU A 165 26.46 -20.03 0.74
C GLU A 165 27.60 -19.37 1.56
N GLU A 166 27.85 -19.81 2.78
CA GLU A 166 28.83 -19.22 3.72
C GLU A 166 28.63 -17.71 3.94
N LYS A 167 27.42 -17.22 3.78
CA LYS A 167 27.06 -15.84 4.06
C LYS A 167 26.86 -15.61 5.55
N PRO A 168 27.26 -14.45 6.10
CA PRO A 168 27.16 -14.20 7.53
C PRO A 168 25.71 -14.21 8.01
N ILE A 169 25.48 -14.89 9.15
CA ILE A 169 24.23 -14.85 9.92
C ILE A 169 24.59 -14.32 11.29
N ALA A 170 24.08 -13.15 11.66
CA ALA A 170 24.35 -12.58 12.96
C ALA A 170 23.48 -13.25 14.03
N LEU A 171 24.05 -13.48 15.23
CA LEU A 171 23.37 -14.21 16.32
C LEU A 171 22.04 -13.59 16.72
N HIS A 172 21.91 -12.26 16.68
CA HIS A 172 20.64 -11.59 17.01
C HIS A 172 19.53 -11.90 16.01
N GLU A 173 19.83 -12.19 14.73
CA GLU A 173 18.85 -12.58 13.74
C GLU A 173 18.14 -13.88 14.11
N LEU A 174 18.86 -14.82 14.77
CA LEU A 174 18.30 -16.07 15.25
C LEU A 174 17.33 -15.87 16.44
N LEU A 175 17.40 -14.73 17.12
CA LEU A 175 16.48 -14.39 18.22
C LEU A 175 15.14 -13.89 17.70
N TYR A 176 15.06 -13.37 16.48
CA TYR A 176 13.83 -12.78 15.95
C TYR A 176 12.64 -13.77 15.94
N PRO A 177 12.77 -14.99 15.36
CA PRO A 177 11.65 -15.95 15.39
C PRO A 177 11.25 -16.36 16.81
N LEU A 178 12.20 -16.42 17.75
CA LEU A 178 11.93 -16.77 19.14
C LEU A 178 11.18 -15.65 19.88
N ALA A 179 11.58 -14.40 19.63
CA ALA A 179 10.90 -13.24 20.20
C ALA A 179 9.45 -13.16 19.66
N GLN A 180 9.25 -13.25 18.34
CA GLN A 180 7.90 -13.32 17.75
C GLN A 180 7.10 -14.51 18.29
N GLY A 181 7.74 -15.67 18.48
CA GLY A 181 7.09 -16.85 19.07
C GLY A 181 6.66 -16.62 20.51
N TYR A 182 7.48 -15.94 21.31
CA TYR A 182 7.14 -15.61 22.69
C TYR A 182 5.99 -14.59 22.80
N ASP A 183 5.83 -13.70 21.82
CA ASP A 183 4.67 -12.81 21.74
C ASP A 183 3.35 -13.59 21.82
N SER A 184 3.29 -14.75 21.17
CA SER A 184 2.11 -15.64 21.20
C SER A 184 1.88 -16.24 22.59
N VAL A 185 2.96 -16.54 23.32
CA VAL A 185 2.91 -17.02 24.71
C VAL A 185 2.39 -15.91 25.63
N ALA A 186 2.97 -14.71 25.53
CA ALA A 186 2.63 -13.56 26.37
C ALA A 186 1.19 -13.08 26.15
N LEU A 187 0.72 -13.13 24.91
CA LEU A 187 -0.63 -12.72 24.53
C LEU A 187 -1.67 -13.84 24.67
N GLU A 188 -1.25 -15.08 24.95
CA GLU A 188 -2.14 -16.25 24.94
C GLU A 188 -2.99 -16.28 23.66
N ALA A 189 -2.33 -16.15 22.52
CA ALA A 189 -2.99 -16.03 21.24
C ALA A 189 -3.66 -17.36 20.84
N ASP A 190 -4.92 -17.30 20.40
CA ASP A 190 -5.65 -18.43 19.82
C ASP A 190 -5.37 -18.59 18.33
N VAL A 191 -5.16 -17.46 17.64
CA VAL A 191 -4.88 -17.40 16.21
C VAL A 191 -3.80 -16.36 15.97
N GLU A 192 -2.82 -16.68 15.14
CA GLU A 192 -1.83 -15.72 14.63
C GLU A 192 -1.90 -15.62 13.12
N LEU A 193 -1.92 -14.38 12.62
CA LEU A 193 -1.99 -14.04 11.22
C LEU A 193 -0.65 -13.49 10.73
N GLY A 194 -0.26 -13.86 9.51
CA GLY A 194 0.91 -13.29 8.83
C GLY A 194 0.88 -13.51 7.32
N GLY A 195 1.81 -12.95 6.59
CA GLY A 195 2.04 -13.27 5.18
C GLY A 195 2.59 -14.70 5.02
N THR A 196 2.51 -15.26 3.82
CA THR A 196 3.08 -16.59 3.53
C THR A 196 4.59 -16.64 3.80
N ASP A 197 5.29 -15.53 3.67
CA ASP A 197 6.72 -15.37 3.99
C ASP A 197 7.01 -15.46 5.50
N GLN A 198 6.01 -15.25 6.36
CA GLN A 198 6.11 -15.33 7.81
C GLN A 198 5.83 -16.73 8.37
N LYS A 199 5.43 -17.69 7.53
CA LYS A 199 4.94 -19.00 7.99
C LYS A 199 5.86 -19.68 9.00
N PHE A 200 7.17 -19.65 8.78
CA PHE A 200 8.13 -20.24 9.71
C PHE A 200 8.03 -19.61 11.10
N ASN A 201 8.07 -18.27 11.19
CA ASN A 201 7.99 -17.57 12.47
C ASN A 201 6.67 -17.86 13.21
N LEU A 202 5.55 -17.92 12.46
CA LEU A 202 4.23 -18.24 13.01
C LEU A 202 4.21 -19.67 13.59
N LEU A 203 4.87 -20.63 12.94
CA LEU A 203 5.00 -22.01 13.43
C LEU A 203 5.89 -22.09 14.67
N VAL A 204 6.95 -21.29 14.76
CA VAL A 204 7.74 -21.13 15.98
C VAL A 204 6.85 -20.70 17.15
N GLY A 205 5.88 -19.80 16.92
CA GLY A 205 4.89 -19.39 17.93
C GLY A 205 4.08 -20.56 18.49
N ARG A 206 3.66 -21.50 17.63
CA ARG A 206 2.95 -22.73 18.06
C ARG A 206 3.83 -23.59 18.97
N GLU A 207 5.08 -23.82 18.58
CA GLU A 207 6.02 -24.63 19.35
C GLU A 207 6.38 -23.95 20.68
N MET A 208 6.56 -22.63 20.68
CA MET A 208 6.82 -21.88 21.89
C MET A 208 5.64 -21.99 22.88
N GLN A 209 4.41 -21.80 22.45
CA GLN A 209 3.23 -21.98 23.31
C GLN A 209 3.22 -23.38 23.95
N ARG A 210 3.46 -24.43 23.15
CA ARG A 210 3.52 -25.81 23.65
C ARG A 210 4.62 -25.99 24.71
N SER A 211 5.81 -25.42 24.45
CA SER A 211 6.96 -25.52 25.37
C SER A 211 6.75 -24.74 26.68
N TYR A 212 5.79 -23.80 26.69
CA TYR A 212 5.33 -23.09 27.89
C TYR A 212 4.02 -23.67 28.48
N GLY A 213 3.62 -24.88 28.06
CA GLY A 213 2.44 -25.57 28.58
C GLY A 213 1.10 -24.95 28.19
N LYS A 214 1.07 -24.16 27.11
CA LYS A 214 -0.14 -23.52 26.60
C LYS A 214 -0.67 -24.27 25.36
N GLU A 215 -1.96 -24.10 25.07
CA GLU A 215 -2.55 -24.59 23.83
C GLU A 215 -1.95 -23.83 22.64
N SER A 216 -1.58 -24.57 21.59
CA SER A 216 -1.02 -23.97 20.38
C SER A 216 -2.06 -23.13 19.64
N GLN A 217 -1.63 -21.97 19.16
CA GLN A 217 -2.41 -21.12 18.27
C GLN A 217 -2.65 -21.76 16.90
N VAL A 218 -3.72 -21.39 16.23
CA VAL A 218 -3.90 -21.63 14.80
C VAL A 218 -3.07 -20.60 14.04
N VAL A 219 -2.37 -21.05 13.02
CA VAL A 219 -1.64 -20.18 12.09
C VAL A 219 -2.47 -20.02 10.82
N LEU A 220 -2.73 -18.77 10.43
CA LEU A 220 -3.37 -18.42 9.18
C LEU A 220 -2.45 -17.52 8.39
N THR A 221 -2.12 -17.91 7.16
CA THR A 221 -1.32 -17.09 6.27
C THR A 221 -2.17 -16.43 5.19
N THR A 222 -1.81 -15.21 4.85
CA THR A 222 -2.36 -14.48 3.71
C THR A 222 -1.36 -14.46 2.56
N PRO A 223 -1.83 -14.51 1.31
CA PRO A 223 -0.93 -14.38 0.18
C PRO A 223 -0.30 -12.98 0.15
N ILE A 224 0.90 -12.90 -0.42
CA ILE A 224 1.55 -11.64 -0.72
C ILE A 224 0.82 -11.02 -1.93
N LEU A 225 0.48 -9.73 -1.83
CA LEU A 225 -0.15 -9.01 -2.92
C LEU A 225 0.92 -8.52 -3.91
N GLU A 226 0.71 -8.80 -5.17
CA GLU A 226 1.53 -8.29 -6.27
C GLU A 226 1.28 -6.78 -6.47
N GLY A 227 2.33 -6.06 -6.88
CA GLY A 227 2.25 -4.64 -7.20
C GLY A 227 1.64 -4.38 -8.59
N LEU A 228 1.76 -3.12 -9.04
CA LEU A 228 1.22 -2.68 -10.35
C LEU A 228 1.78 -3.44 -11.54
N ASP A 229 2.97 -4.04 -11.39
CA ASP A 229 3.63 -4.88 -12.40
C ASP A 229 3.00 -6.28 -12.54
N GLY A 230 2.15 -6.69 -11.60
CA GLY A 230 1.46 -7.98 -11.58
C GLY A 230 2.36 -9.21 -11.36
N VAL A 231 3.64 -9.02 -11.00
CA VAL A 231 4.64 -10.08 -10.85
C VAL A 231 5.34 -10.02 -9.51
N ASN A 232 5.93 -8.86 -9.19
CA ASN A 232 6.68 -8.69 -7.96
C ASN A 232 5.76 -8.30 -6.80
N LYS A 233 6.13 -8.68 -5.57
CA LYS A 233 5.41 -8.20 -4.39
C LYS A 233 5.31 -6.68 -4.40
N MET A 234 4.17 -6.19 -3.96
CA MET A 234 3.97 -4.76 -3.80
C MET A 234 5.00 -4.17 -2.84
N SER A 235 5.76 -3.18 -3.30
CA SER A 235 6.80 -2.53 -2.53
C SER A 235 7.05 -1.10 -3.01
N LYS A 236 7.26 -0.17 -2.07
CA LYS A 236 7.65 1.21 -2.38
C LYS A 236 9.01 1.27 -3.09
N SER A 237 9.98 0.45 -2.67
CA SER A 237 11.31 0.40 -3.26
C SER A 237 11.32 -0.07 -4.72
N LEU A 238 10.30 -0.82 -5.13
CA LEU A 238 10.13 -1.26 -6.52
C LEU A 238 9.29 -0.29 -7.36
N GLY A 239 8.74 0.76 -6.74
CA GLY A 239 7.89 1.73 -7.45
C GLY A 239 6.56 1.16 -7.95
N ASN A 240 6.15 -0.05 -7.49
CA ASN A 240 4.96 -0.76 -7.91
C ASN A 240 3.82 -0.73 -6.85
N ALA A 241 3.95 0.11 -5.82
CA ALA A 241 3.02 0.16 -4.71
C ALA A 241 1.89 1.18 -4.93
N ILE A 242 0.75 0.89 -4.29
CA ILE A 242 -0.35 1.82 -4.08
C ILE A 242 -0.38 2.13 -2.58
N GLY A 243 -0.04 3.38 -2.21
CA GLY A 243 -0.04 3.84 -0.83
C GLY A 243 -1.45 4.17 -0.35
N ILE A 244 -1.74 3.89 0.92
CA ILE A 244 -3.08 4.17 1.50
C ILE A 244 -3.32 5.65 1.82
N HIS A 245 -2.31 6.49 1.64
CA HIS A 245 -2.37 7.95 1.78
C HIS A 245 -2.29 8.70 0.45
N GLU A 246 -2.17 7.98 -0.66
CA GLU A 246 -2.18 8.62 -1.98
C GLU A 246 -3.49 9.36 -2.20
N ALA A 247 -3.44 10.45 -2.98
CA ALA A 247 -4.64 11.19 -3.34
C ALA A 247 -5.68 10.25 -4.02
N PRO A 248 -6.98 10.46 -3.79
CA PRO A 248 -8.04 9.58 -4.31
C PRO A 248 -7.94 9.31 -5.81
N LEU A 249 -7.67 10.34 -6.62
CA LEU A 249 -7.52 10.21 -8.07
C LEU A 249 -6.29 9.38 -8.46
N GLU A 250 -5.17 9.54 -7.74
CA GLU A 250 -3.95 8.78 -7.99
C GLU A 250 -4.15 7.30 -7.64
N MET A 251 -4.71 7.01 -6.45
CA MET A 251 -5.05 5.67 -6.02
C MET A 251 -6.00 5.00 -7.02
N TYR A 252 -7.08 5.69 -7.42
CA TYR A 252 -8.04 5.20 -8.41
C TYR A 252 -7.36 4.90 -9.75
N GLY A 253 -6.55 5.82 -10.26
CA GLY A 253 -5.83 5.67 -11.52
C GLY A 253 -4.87 4.48 -11.51
N LYS A 254 -4.17 4.23 -10.41
CA LYS A 254 -3.31 3.06 -10.23
C LYS A 254 -4.12 1.77 -10.23
N ILE A 255 -5.26 1.71 -9.55
CA ILE A 255 -6.15 0.53 -9.58
C ILE A 255 -6.68 0.30 -11.00
N MET A 256 -7.05 1.35 -11.73
CA MET A 256 -7.49 1.21 -13.12
C MET A 256 -6.39 0.70 -14.07
N SER A 257 -5.12 0.80 -13.70
CA SER A 257 -3.97 0.36 -14.52
C SER A 257 -3.61 -1.12 -14.38
N ILE A 258 -4.12 -1.83 -13.35
CA ILE A 258 -3.84 -3.26 -13.16
C ILE A 258 -4.49 -4.10 -14.27
N SER A 259 -3.97 -5.32 -14.50
CA SER A 259 -4.59 -6.26 -15.44
C SER A 259 -5.96 -6.76 -14.96
N ASP A 260 -6.76 -7.34 -15.86
CA ASP A 260 -8.05 -7.91 -15.49
C ASP A 260 -7.89 -9.17 -14.60
N GLU A 261 -6.78 -9.87 -14.73
CA GLU A 261 -6.44 -10.99 -13.84
C GLU A 261 -6.17 -10.49 -12.42
N MET A 262 -5.35 -9.44 -12.30
CA MET A 262 -5.06 -8.79 -11.01
C MET A 262 -6.31 -8.18 -10.36
N MET A 263 -7.27 -7.71 -11.14
CA MET A 263 -8.54 -7.18 -10.63
C MET A 263 -9.25 -8.21 -9.74
N TRP A 264 -9.31 -9.47 -10.14
CA TRP A 264 -9.97 -10.51 -9.35
C TRP A 264 -9.24 -10.80 -8.04
N ARG A 265 -7.90 -10.76 -8.10
CA ARG A 265 -7.08 -10.92 -6.91
C ARG A 265 -7.29 -9.78 -5.92
N TYR A 266 -7.39 -8.55 -6.44
CA TYR A 266 -7.70 -7.38 -5.59
C TYR A 266 -9.11 -7.46 -5.01
N TYR A 267 -10.11 -7.92 -5.76
CA TYR A 267 -11.45 -8.19 -5.21
C TYR A 267 -11.40 -9.17 -4.04
N GLU A 268 -10.67 -10.26 -4.19
CA GLU A 268 -10.56 -11.30 -3.17
C GLU A 268 -9.85 -10.81 -1.90
N LEU A 269 -8.76 -10.07 -2.05
CA LEU A 269 -7.86 -9.73 -0.95
C LEU A 269 -8.12 -8.35 -0.33
N LEU A 270 -8.69 -7.42 -1.09
CA LEU A 270 -8.82 -6.01 -0.70
C LEU A 270 -10.27 -5.53 -0.55
N THR A 271 -11.26 -6.41 -0.67
CA THR A 271 -12.68 -6.02 -0.51
C THR A 271 -13.42 -6.98 0.41
N ASP A 272 -14.57 -6.54 0.93
CA ASP A 272 -15.46 -7.37 1.74
C ASP A 272 -16.48 -8.17 0.89
N VAL A 273 -16.39 -8.10 -0.46
CA VAL A 273 -17.24 -8.87 -1.39
C VAL A 273 -17.04 -10.37 -1.14
N ARG A 274 -18.14 -11.10 -0.95
CA ARG A 274 -18.09 -12.56 -0.63
C ARG A 274 -17.56 -13.38 -1.82
N SER A 275 -16.92 -14.51 -1.52
CA SER A 275 -16.32 -15.39 -2.55
C SER A 275 -17.32 -15.84 -3.60
N GLU A 276 -18.58 -16.14 -3.19
CA GLU A 276 -19.65 -16.53 -4.10
C GLU A 276 -20.04 -15.40 -5.06
N GLN A 277 -20.04 -14.15 -4.57
CA GLN A 277 -20.31 -12.97 -5.40
C GLN A 277 -19.18 -12.73 -6.40
N ILE A 278 -17.91 -12.88 -5.95
CA ILE A 278 -16.75 -12.79 -6.85
C ILE A 278 -16.82 -13.87 -7.94
N ALA A 279 -17.19 -15.10 -7.58
CA ALA A 279 -17.36 -16.19 -8.54
C ALA A 279 -18.48 -15.89 -9.56
N ALA A 280 -19.61 -15.34 -9.10
CA ALA A 280 -20.69 -14.90 -9.98
C ALA A 280 -20.24 -13.76 -10.93
N MET A 281 -19.53 -12.76 -10.41
CA MET A 281 -18.99 -11.66 -11.23
C MET A 281 -17.99 -12.16 -12.29
N LYS A 282 -17.12 -13.12 -11.93
CA LYS A 282 -16.18 -13.75 -12.88
C LYS A 282 -16.96 -14.47 -14.01
N LYS A 283 -18.00 -15.21 -13.64
CA LYS A 283 -18.85 -15.91 -14.62
C LYS A 283 -19.57 -14.93 -15.54
N ASP A 284 -20.17 -13.88 -15.00
CA ASP A 284 -20.87 -12.85 -15.79
C ASP A 284 -19.91 -12.12 -16.75
N ALA A 285 -18.67 -11.88 -16.32
CA ALA A 285 -17.65 -11.31 -17.20
C ALA A 285 -17.25 -12.29 -18.32
N ALA A 286 -17.08 -13.58 -18.02
CA ALA A 286 -16.75 -14.60 -19.00
C ALA A 286 -17.89 -14.83 -20.01
N ASP A 287 -19.15 -14.76 -19.54
CA ASP A 287 -20.36 -14.89 -20.36
C ASP A 287 -20.68 -13.60 -21.16
N GLY A 288 -19.88 -12.53 -21.01
CA GLY A 288 -20.10 -11.24 -21.68
C GLY A 288 -21.29 -10.43 -21.12
N LYS A 289 -21.87 -10.82 -19.98
CA LYS A 289 -22.98 -10.13 -19.31
C LYS A 289 -22.51 -8.90 -18.51
N ALA A 290 -21.27 -8.92 -18.02
CA ALA A 290 -20.64 -7.81 -17.33
C ALA A 290 -19.35 -7.41 -18.05
N HIS A 291 -19.16 -6.11 -18.27
CA HIS A 291 -17.93 -5.62 -18.90
C HIS A 291 -16.80 -5.50 -17.86
N PRO A 292 -15.59 -6.09 -18.05
CA PRO A 292 -14.49 -6.04 -17.09
C PRO A 292 -14.13 -4.63 -16.62
N MET A 293 -14.18 -3.64 -17.53
CA MET A 293 -13.92 -2.23 -17.19
C MET A 293 -14.88 -1.69 -16.14
N MET A 294 -16.16 -2.09 -16.17
CA MET A 294 -17.14 -1.64 -15.16
C MET A 294 -16.85 -2.25 -13.81
N LEU A 295 -16.48 -3.53 -13.79
CA LEU A 295 -16.08 -4.22 -12.56
C LEU A 295 -14.80 -3.59 -11.97
N LYS A 296 -13.84 -3.25 -12.81
CA LYS A 296 -12.61 -2.58 -12.36
C LYS A 296 -12.88 -1.17 -11.80
N LYS A 297 -13.79 -0.41 -12.42
CA LYS A 297 -14.24 0.88 -11.90
C LYS A 297 -14.88 0.76 -10.52
N GLU A 298 -15.70 -0.26 -10.32
CA GLU A 298 -16.34 -0.52 -9.03
C GLU A 298 -15.31 -0.95 -7.98
N LEU A 299 -14.34 -1.80 -8.34
CA LEU A 299 -13.21 -2.12 -7.48
C LEU A 299 -12.45 -0.86 -7.05
N GLY A 300 -12.14 0.03 -8.00
CA GLY A 300 -11.47 1.30 -7.72
C GLY A 300 -12.25 2.17 -6.74
N ARG A 301 -13.57 2.31 -6.93
CA ARG A 301 -14.44 3.04 -6.00
C ARG A 301 -14.44 2.42 -4.61
N THR A 302 -14.58 1.10 -4.52
CA THR A 302 -14.61 0.37 -3.26
C THR A 302 -13.32 0.59 -2.48
N ILE A 303 -12.16 0.39 -3.12
CA ILE A 303 -10.87 0.54 -2.44
C ILE A 303 -10.62 2.01 -2.04
N VAL A 304 -10.89 2.97 -2.92
CA VAL A 304 -10.70 4.40 -2.58
C VAL A 304 -11.63 4.82 -1.43
N ALA A 305 -12.87 4.34 -1.41
CA ALA A 305 -13.82 4.65 -0.33
C ALA A 305 -13.35 4.16 1.04
N ASP A 306 -12.67 3.01 1.11
CA ASP A 306 -12.13 2.45 2.36
C ASP A 306 -11.07 3.35 3.02
N PHE A 307 -10.29 4.07 2.22
CA PHE A 307 -9.18 4.89 2.72
C PHE A 307 -9.49 6.39 2.77
N HIS A 308 -10.54 6.84 2.07
CA HIS A 308 -10.97 8.23 2.00
C HIS A 308 -12.45 8.36 2.37
N SER A 309 -13.34 8.55 1.40
CA SER A 309 -14.78 8.51 1.60
C SER A 309 -15.49 8.07 0.30
N ALA A 310 -16.77 7.70 0.41
CA ALA A 310 -17.58 7.34 -0.75
C ALA A 310 -17.70 8.50 -1.76
N GLU A 311 -17.81 9.74 -1.25
CA GLU A 311 -17.87 10.95 -2.07
C GLU A 311 -16.57 11.17 -2.82
N MET A 312 -15.42 11.08 -2.13
CA MET A 312 -14.10 11.22 -2.75
C MET A 312 -13.82 10.12 -3.77
N ALA A 313 -14.28 8.89 -3.51
CA ALA A 313 -14.18 7.79 -4.46
C ALA A 313 -15.02 8.01 -5.73
N ALA A 314 -16.24 8.53 -5.58
CA ALA A 314 -17.08 8.90 -6.71
C ALA A 314 -16.44 10.03 -7.54
N GLN A 315 -15.95 11.08 -6.88
CA GLN A 315 -15.26 12.18 -7.53
C GLN A 315 -14.01 11.70 -8.29
N ALA A 316 -13.17 10.85 -7.67
CA ALA A 316 -11.99 10.29 -8.31
C ALA A 316 -12.35 9.46 -9.56
N ALA A 317 -13.45 8.70 -9.52
CA ALA A 317 -13.92 7.92 -10.66
C ALA A 317 -14.39 8.84 -11.82
N ASP A 318 -15.11 9.92 -11.50
CA ASP A 318 -15.60 10.89 -12.49
C ASP A 318 -14.44 11.68 -13.12
N ASP A 319 -13.47 12.12 -12.32
CA ASP A 319 -12.30 12.83 -12.80
C ASP A 319 -11.39 11.92 -13.64
N TRP A 320 -11.23 10.67 -13.23
CA TRP A 320 -10.55 9.69 -14.06
C TRP A 320 -11.27 9.48 -15.41
N ALA A 321 -12.61 9.39 -15.41
CA ALA A 321 -13.39 9.25 -16.64
C ALA A 321 -13.25 10.48 -17.55
N LYS A 322 -13.32 11.69 -17.00
CA LYS A 322 -13.06 12.94 -17.73
C LYS A 322 -11.67 12.92 -18.36
N GLN A 323 -10.65 12.51 -17.58
CA GLN A 323 -9.26 12.53 -18.00
C GLN A 323 -8.93 11.49 -19.08
N PHE A 324 -9.50 10.28 -18.98
CA PHE A 324 -9.05 9.14 -19.79
C PHE A 324 -10.11 8.63 -20.78
N GLN A 325 -11.39 8.92 -20.56
CA GLN A 325 -12.48 8.48 -21.44
C GLN A 325 -13.09 9.61 -22.27
N ASN A 326 -13.18 10.84 -21.71
CA ASN A 326 -13.85 11.96 -22.35
C ASN A 326 -12.89 13.09 -22.74
N ASP A 327 -11.56 12.89 -22.64
CA ASP A 327 -10.54 13.95 -22.86
C ASP A 327 -10.70 15.20 -21.97
N GLY A 328 -11.56 15.12 -20.94
CA GLY A 328 -11.79 16.22 -19.99
C GLY A 328 -10.60 16.46 -19.04
N VAL A 329 -10.63 17.63 -18.38
CA VAL A 329 -9.68 17.98 -17.31
C VAL A 329 -10.33 17.66 -15.97
N PRO A 330 -9.69 16.90 -15.05
CA PRO A 330 -10.20 16.68 -13.70
C PRO A 330 -10.40 18.00 -12.95
N GLU A 331 -11.28 18.04 -11.97
CA GLU A 331 -11.47 19.22 -11.13
C GLU A 331 -10.24 19.53 -10.28
N GLU A 332 -9.59 18.48 -9.74
CA GLU A 332 -8.32 18.60 -9.05
C GLU A 332 -7.17 18.14 -9.96
N VAL A 333 -6.36 19.10 -10.41
CA VAL A 333 -5.14 18.86 -11.17
C VAL A 333 -3.98 19.49 -10.41
N GLU A 334 -2.91 18.75 -10.23
CA GLU A 334 -1.67 19.27 -9.63
C GLU A 334 -1.24 20.57 -10.34
N GLU A 335 -1.15 21.65 -9.57
CA GLU A 335 -0.71 22.94 -10.07
C GLU A 335 0.81 23.09 -9.92
N VAL A 336 1.47 23.43 -11.02
CA VAL A 336 2.91 23.70 -11.07
C VAL A 336 3.12 25.15 -11.46
N ARG A 337 3.99 25.85 -10.72
CA ARG A 337 4.40 27.22 -11.02
C ARG A 337 5.73 27.21 -11.74
N ILE A 338 5.80 27.84 -12.91
CA ILE A 338 6.97 27.86 -13.78
C ILE A 338 7.34 29.31 -14.04
N VAL A 339 8.64 29.63 -13.89
CA VAL A 339 9.16 30.98 -14.22
C VAL A 339 9.09 31.19 -15.73
N LEU A 340 8.38 32.23 -16.17
CA LEU A 340 8.14 32.48 -17.58
C LEU A 340 9.46 32.60 -18.40
N ALA A 341 10.45 33.26 -17.84
CA ALA A 341 11.75 33.44 -18.50
C ALA A 341 12.47 32.15 -18.89
N ASP A 342 12.23 31.06 -18.12
CA ASP A 342 12.88 29.75 -18.33
C ASP A 342 12.34 29.02 -19.57
N VAL A 343 11.13 29.35 -19.97
CA VAL A 343 10.42 28.70 -21.09
C VAL A 343 10.11 29.64 -22.25
N GLU A 344 10.34 30.94 -22.10
CA GLU A 344 10.14 31.93 -23.17
C GLU A 344 11.16 31.75 -24.31
N ALA A 345 10.69 31.83 -25.55
CA ALA A 345 11.54 31.73 -26.73
C ALA A 345 12.03 33.12 -27.10
N HIS A 346 13.32 33.40 -26.88
CA HIS A 346 13.94 34.64 -27.35
C HIS A 346 14.15 34.63 -28.88
N ASN A 347 14.02 35.79 -29.51
CA ASN A 347 14.23 35.91 -30.95
C ASN A 347 15.74 35.83 -31.29
N GLU A 348 16.15 34.71 -31.90
CA GLU A 348 17.46 34.60 -32.56
C GLU A 348 17.42 34.84 -34.08
N SER A 349 16.43 35.51 -34.62
CA SER A 349 16.34 35.70 -36.07
C SER A 349 15.82 37.08 -36.44
N THR A 350 16.65 37.81 -37.14
CA THR A 350 16.45 39.14 -37.77
C THR A 350 15.47 39.10 -38.98
N ARG A 351 14.31 38.45 -38.86
CA ARG A 351 13.23 38.59 -39.82
C ARG A 351 12.06 39.27 -39.12
N THR A 352 11.82 40.52 -39.47
CA THR A 352 10.59 41.25 -39.12
C THR A 352 9.39 40.48 -39.64
N PRO A 353 8.45 40.07 -38.78
CA PRO A 353 7.21 39.41 -39.22
C PRO A 353 6.37 40.35 -40.08
N LYS A 354 5.66 39.81 -41.08
CA LYS A 354 4.70 40.62 -41.82
C LYS A 354 3.59 41.10 -40.87
N PRO A 355 2.96 42.28 -41.10
CA PRO A 355 1.96 42.87 -40.20
C PRO A 355 0.75 42.03 -39.90
N SER A 356 0.47 40.96 -40.68
CA SER A 356 -0.64 40.01 -40.47
C SER A 356 -0.31 38.87 -39.51
N GLU A 357 0.95 38.78 -39.00
CA GLU A 357 1.42 37.70 -38.10
C GLU A 357 1.82 38.23 -36.71
N ALA A 358 1.55 39.52 -36.42
CA ALA A 358 1.83 40.06 -35.08
C ALA A 358 0.81 39.47 -34.07
N PRO A 359 1.27 38.81 -32.96
CA PRO A 359 0.36 38.29 -31.95
C PRO A 359 -0.37 39.44 -31.25
N ALA A 360 -1.59 39.20 -30.78
CA ALA A 360 -2.32 40.12 -29.93
C ALA A 360 -1.39 40.49 -28.74
N THR A 361 -1.44 41.76 -28.30
CA THR A 361 -0.49 42.42 -27.40
C THR A 361 -0.18 41.75 -26.06
N GLU A 362 -0.77 40.59 -25.74
CA GLU A 362 -0.59 39.87 -24.48
C GLU A 362 0.00 38.45 -24.65
N GLU A 363 0.16 37.96 -25.88
CA GLU A 363 0.66 36.59 -26.10
C GLU A 363 2.20 36.55 -26.11
N LYS A 364 2.75 35.54 -25.46
CA LYS A 364 4.17 35.23 -25.40
C LYS A 364 4.50 33.95 -26.14
N ARG A 365 5.70 33.88 -26.71
CA ARG A 365 6.24 32.70 -27.37
C ARG A 365 6.83 31.76 -26.34
N ILE A 366 6.29 30.54 -26.19
CA ILE A 366 6.72 29.57 -25.21
C ILE A 366 7.30 28.32 -25.87
N LYS A 367 8.49 27.90 -25.44
CA LYS A 367 9.13 26.64 -25.83
C LYS A 367 8.42 25.50 -25.15
N LEU A 368 7.62 24.76 -25.91
CA LEU A 368 6.74 23.70 -25.37
C LEU A 368 7.51 22.50 -24.84
N ASP A 369 8.66 22.16 -25.41
CA ASP A 369 9.56 21.13 -24.93
C ASP A 369 10.10 21.42 -23.51
N ARG A 370 10.52 22.67 -23.27
CA ARG A 370 10.96 23.12 -21.94
C ARG A 370 9.81 23.16 -20.95
N LEU A 371 8.66 23.69 -21.38
CA LEU A 371 7.46 23.74 -20.55
C LEU A 371 7.07 22.34 -20.05
N VAL A 372 7.03 21.36 -20.95
CA VAL A 372 6.69 19.97 -20.63
C VAL A 372 7.70 19.34 -19.68
N ALA A 373 9.00 19.60 -19.87
CA ALA A 373 10.05 19.09 -18.98
C ALA A 373 9.99 19.73 -17.59
N GLN A 374 9.84 21.06 -17.51
CA GLN A 374 9.76 21.77 -16.23
C GLN A 374 8.47 21.47 -15.46
N ALA A 375 7.37 21.19 -16.17
CA ALA A 375 6.16 20.71 -15.56
C ALA A 375 6.30 19.27 -14.99
N GLY A 376 7.44 18.59 -15.18
CA GLY A 376 7.65 17.21 -14.75
C GLY A 376 6.82 16.19 -15.53
N LEU A 377 6.36 16.55 -16.73
CA LEU A 377 5.59 15.67 -17.62
C LEU A 377 6.48 14.90 -18.60
N ALA A 378 7.76 15.25 -18.65
CA ALA A 378 8.83 14.51 -19.33
C ALA A 378 10.09 14.50 -18.46
N ASP A 379 10.92 13.46 -18.63
CA ASP A 379 12.12 13.26 -17.81
C ASP A 379 13.27 14.22 -18.21
N SER A 380 13.19 14.80 -19.43
CA SER A 380 14.13 15.77 -19.96
C SER A 380 13.52 16.55 -21.13
N VAL A 381 14.20 17.63 -21.56
CA VAL A 381 13.82 18.37 -22.77
C VAL A 381 13.86 17.48 -24.02
N SER A 382 14.86 16.59 -24.12
CA SER A 382 14.97 15.64 -25.23
C SER A 382 13.81 14.64 -25.25
N ASP A 383 13.36 14.18 -24.07
CA ASP A 383 12.17 13.32 -23.93
C ASP A 383 10.89 14.09 -24.31
N ALA A 384 10.77 15.34 -23.90
CA ALA A 384 9.66 16.21 -24.29
C ALA A 384 9.57 16.39 -25.82
N VAL A 385 10.71 16.63 -26.50
CA VAL A 385 10.77 16.70 -27.98
C VAL A 385 10.29 15.38 -28.61
N ARG A 386 10.71 14.24 -28.06
CA ARG A 386 10.25 12.93 -28.54
C ARG A 386 8.73 12.78 -28.39
N LYS A 387 8.17 13.18 -27.24
CA LYS A 387 6.72 13.12 -26.96
C LYS A 387 5.92 14.06 -27.87
N LEU A 388 6.45 15.24 -28.21
CA LEU A 388 5.86 16.14 -29.20
C LEU A 388 5.78 15.48 -30.59
N LYS A 389 6.90 14.88 -31.07
CA LYS A 389 6.95 14.15 -32.34
C LYS A 389 5.97 12.95 -32.36
N GLN A 390 5.77 12.28 -31.24
CA GLN A 390 4.81 11.18 -31.08
C GLN A 390 3.36 11.66 -30.97
N ARG A 391 3.09 12.97 -31.08
CA ARG A 391 1.74 13.55 -30.97
C ARG A 391 1.07 13.26 -29.62
N ALA A 392 1.86 13.20 -28.53
CA ALA A 392 1.39 12.84 -27.20
C ALA A 392 1.11 14.05 -26.30
N VAL A 393 1.37 15.29 -26.77
CA VAL A 393 1.24 16.52 -25.97
C VAL A 393 -0.01 17.28 -26.36
N LYS A 394 -0.88 17.57 -25.36
CA LYS A 394 -2.05 18.45 -25.52
C LYS A 394 -1.90 19.66 -24.58
N VAL A 395 -2.28 20.83 -25.04
CA VAL A 395 -2.33 22.08 -24.25
C VAL A 395 -3.77 22.60 -24.33
N ASN A 396 -4.42 22.78 -23.18
CA ASN A 396 -5.82 23.16 -23.07
C ASN A 396 -6.77 22.28 -23.93
N GLY A 397 -6.46 20.95 -23.98
CA GLY A 397 -7.22 19.97 -24.74
C GLY A 397 -6.81 19.84 -26.21
N GLU A 398 -6.07 20.79 -26.78
CA GLU A 398 -5.65 20.77 -28.18
C GLU A 398 -4.30 20.07 -28.34
N LEU A 399 -4.19 19.20 -29.35
CA LEU A 399 -2.95 18.55 -29.73
C LEU A 399 -1.96 19.57 -30.26
N LYS A 400 -0.75 19.62 -29.69
CA LYS A 400 0.33 20.49 -30.12
C LYS A 400 1.52 19.64 -30.55
N THR A 401 2.06 19.99 -31.73
CA THR A 401 3.22 19.31 -32.31
C THR A 401 4.39 20.30 -32.56
N GLU A 402 4.08 21.56 -32.51
CA GLU A 402 5.06 22.64 -32.69
C GLU A 402 5.93 22.76 -31.43
N PRO A 403 7.26 23.01 -31.62
CA PRO A 403 8.17 23.22 -30.50
C PRO A 403 7.97 24.55 -29.78
N VAL A 404 7.29 25.51 -30.42
CA VAL A 404 6.97 26.82 -29.87
C VAL A 404 5.49 27.12 -30.11
N ILE A 405 4.82 27.56 -29.06
CA ILE A 405 3.40 27.96 -29.10
C ILE A 405 3.26 29.43 -28.62
N PHE A 406 2.17 30.08 -29.02
CA PHE A 406 1.77 31.39 -28.54
C PHE A 406 0.67 31.19 -27.48
N LEU A 407 0.81 31.87 -26.34
CA LEU A 407 -0.21 31.86 -25.29
C LEU A 407 -0.08 33.09 -24.38
N ASN A 408 -1.20 33.42 -23.72
CA ASN A 408 -1.20 34.47 -22.71
C ASN A 408 -0.70 33.89 -21.38
N PRO A 409 0.46 34.33 -20.84
CA PRO A 409 1.03 33.77 -19.62
C PRO A 409 0.28 34.13 -18.32
N ARG A 410 -0.71 35.04 -18.38
CA ARG A 410 -1.55 35.38 -17.24
C ARG A 410 -2.61 34.30 -16.98
N ASN A 411 -2.94 33.48 -17.98
CA ASN A 411 -3.91 32.43 -17.87
C ASN A 411 -3.24 31.12 -17.43
N ALA A 412 -3.83 30.42 -16.48
CA ALA A 412 -3.43 29.05 -16.18
C ALA A 412 -3.72 28.17 -17.40
N LEU A 413 -2.80 27.29 -17.74
CA LEU A 413 -2.99 26.34 -18.83
C LEU A 413 -2.90 24.90 -18.33
N THR A 414 -3.62 24.03 -19.01
CA THR A 414 -3.59 22.60 -18.75
C THR A 414 -2.69 21.93 -19.77
N VAL A 415 -1.63 21.25 -19.29
CA VAL A 415 -0.71 20.50 -20.13
C VAL A 415 -0.88 19.03 -19.87
N ARG A 416 -1.13 18.23 -20.91
CA ARG A 416 -1.24 16.78 -20.85
C ARG A 416 -0.17 16.14 -21.72
N VAL A 417 0.46 15.09 -21.18
CA VAL A 417 1.40 14.25 -21.94
C VAL A 417 1.05 12.78 -21.69
N GLY A 418 0.47 12.14 -22.67
CA GLY A 418 -0.08 10.79 -22.52
C GLY A 418 -1.14 10.74 -21.41
N LYS A 419 -0.84 10.01 -20.34
CA LYS A 419 -1.75 9.85 -19.18
C LYS A 419 -1.55 10.90 -18.08
N ARG A 420 -0.46 11.67 -18.10
CA ARG A 420 -0.15 12.69 -17.08
C ARG A 420 -0.76 14.03 -17.48
N ILE A 421 -1.33 14.74 -16.50
CA ILE A 421 -1.91 16.08 -16.69
C ILE A 421 -1.52 16.97 -15.53
N LYS A 422 -1.16 18.23 -15.82
CA LYS A 422 -0.85 19.24 -14.82
C LYS A 422 -1.41 20.60 -15.23
N ARG A 423 -1.74 21.43 -14.25
CA ARG A 423 -2.09 22.83 -14.44
C ARG A 423 -0.85 23.68 -14.24
N VAL A 424 -0.48 24.46 -15.24
CA VAL A 424 0.70 25.33 -15.18
C VAL A 424 0.27 26.77 -15.01
N ARG A 425 0.87 27.44 -14.01
CA ARG A 425 0.83 28.90 -13.87
C ARG A 425 2.21 29.48 -14.04
N PHE A 426 2.31 30.61 -14.78
CA PHE A 426 3.58 31.30 -14.93
C PHE A 426 3.81 32.29 -13.81
N ILE A 427 5.05 32.33 -13.32
CA ILE A 427 5.57 33.40 -12.47
C ILE A 427 6.14 34.45 -13.41
N LEU A 428 5.52 35.63 -13.41
CA LEU A 428 5.95 36.77 -14.19
C LEU A 428 7.03 37.55 -13.40
N ASN A 429 8.20 37.77 -13.96
CA ASN A 429 9.24 38.57 -13.30
C ASN A 429 8.71 40.00 -13.05
N GLY A 430 8.47 40.35 -11.78
CA GLY A 430 8.07 41.70 -11.39
C GLY A 430 6.98 41.84 -10.31
N THR A 431 6.38 40.74 -9.85
CA THR A 431 5.45 40.78 -8.68
C THR A 431 6.02 39.99 -7.51
N SER A 432 6.69 40.69 -6.61
CA SER A 432 6.84 40.21 -5.23
C SER A 432 5.44 40.20 -4.63
N ASP A 433 4.91 39.02 -4.36
CA ASP A 433 3.68 38.84 -3.58
C ASP A 433 3.97 39.42 -2.18
N GLY A 434 3.47 40.60 -1.91
CA GLY A 434 3.44 41.21 -0.59
C GLY A 434 2.48 40.37 0.29
N GLU A 435 3.06 39.61 1.21
CA GLU A 435 2.30 39.11 2.35
C GLU A 435 1.82 40.31 3.18
N GLY A 436 0.55 40.63 3.04
CA GLY A 436 -0.18 41.53 3.92
C GLY A 436 -0.61 40.79 5.16
N THR A 437 0.17 40.89 6.24
CA THR A 437 -0.28 40.65 7.60
C THR A 437 -1.33 41.71 7.98
N SER A 438 -2.52 41.29 8.31
CA SER A 438 -3.43 41.96 9.26
C SER A 438 -4.37 40.92 9.86
#